data_4d38108d825dd722d2bfda00cb123813
#
_entry.id   4d38108d825dd722d2bfda00cb123813
#
_cell.length_a   1.000
_cell.length_b   1.000
_cell.length_c   1.000
_cell.angle_alpha   90.00
_cell.angle_beta   90.00
_cell.angle_gamma   90.00
#
_symmetry.space_group_name_H-M   'P 1'
#
loop_
_entity.id
_entity.type
_entity.pdbx_description
1 polymer ?
#
loop_
_entity_poly.entity_id
_entity_poly.type
_entity_poly.pdbx_seq_one_letter_code
_entity_poly.pdbx_strand_id
1 'polypeptide(L)'
;METCIEALVACAHGVGCRGIRWARGGYKWNASAAPKARASFLGFSTLTAMRSSFALVLGALFAGVAFAAPTPATVLTPTGGKRLASNAHLVPEGGSVLHVDDSTVHVLDSAGNLVKEVAVDQTPVRASKTQAAKSPLETGWITYADWLNQGSSAISSFTTTWTVPPVPAANNGQTVFLFNSIEPNSGNAILQPVLQYGPSAAGGGSYWAVASWYLVGSSTFYTNPVKVSAGATLDGIITLTSSSGSNYNYVTSFTNIGGTSLTASNSAELTWATETLEAYALASTKDYPSGSTVFSDINLKLANGNVPSVSWSTTQDSADGLSTTVNTNGATNAKITIKY
;
A
#
# COMPACT_ATOMS: atom_id res chain seq x y z
N MET A 1 23.63 -14.85 -39.13
CA MET A 1 22.81 -14.31 -38.04
C MET A 1 22.41 -15.39 -37.04
N GLU A 2 22.77 -16.63 -37.26
CA GLU A 2 22.48 -17.78 -36.36
C GLU A 2 23.55 -18.10 -35.32
N THR A 3 24.72 -17.51 -35.40
CA THR A 3 25.84 -17.79 -34.45
C THR A 3 25.86 -16.91 -33.19
N CYS A 4 24.94 -15.95 -33.02
CA CYS A 4 24.85 -15.09 -31.83
C CYS A 4 23.80 -15.55 -30.78
N ILE A 5 22.93 -16.48 -31.12
CA ILE A 5 21.83 -16.90 -30.23
C ILE A 5 22.27 -18.04 -29.30
N GLU A 6 23.23 -18.87 -29.69
CA GLU A 6 23.72 -19.97 -28.84
C GLU A 6 24.64 -19.53 -27.69
N ALA A 7 25.26 -18.34 -27.76
CA ALA A 7 26.14 -17.84 -26.71
C ALA A 7 25.40 -17.27 -25.50
N LEU A 8 24.10 -16.96 -25.58
CA LEU A 8 23.28 -16.40 -24.49
C LEU A 8 22.66 -17.47 -23.59
N VAL A 9 22.54 -18.70 -24.07
CA VAL A 9 21.93 -19.80 -23.25
C VAL A 9 22.93 -20.43 -22.30
N ALA A 10 24.25 -20.34 -22.59
CA ALA A 10 25.28 -20.94 -21.74
C ALA A 10 25.64 -20.15 -20.46
N CYS A 11 25.28 -18.86 -20.37
CA CYS A 11 25.54 -18.06 -19.17
C CYS A 11 24.49 -18.20 -18.05
N ALA A 12 23.36 -18.82 -18.33
CA ALA A 12 22.27 -18.99 -17.34
C ALA A 12 22.50 -20.16 -16.37
N HIS A 13 23.55 -20.96 -16.53
CA HIS A 13 23.78 -22.18 -15.74
C HIS A 13 25.11 -22.18 -14.95
N GLY A 14 25.63 -21.01 -14.54
CA GLY A 14 26.54 -20.90 -13.40
C GLY A 14 27.87 -21.68 -13.46
N VAL A 15 28.49 -21.87 -14.64
CA VAL A 15 29.85 -22.46 -14.74
C VAL A 15 30.81 -21.44 -15.34
N GLY A 16 31.66 -20.96 -14.50
CA GLY A 16 32.84 -20.12 -14.58
C GLY A 16 33.30 -19.58 -15.95
N CYS A 17 33.04 -18.31 -16.23
CA CYS A 17 33.74 -17.53 -17.22
C CYS A 17 34.86 -16.71 -16.58
N ARG A 18 36.10 -17.18 -16.63
CA ARG A 18 37.31 -16.35 -16.43
C ARG A 18 37.83 -15.90 -17.79
N GLY A 19 37.89 -14.57 -17.98
CA GLY A 19 38.88 -13.90 -18.81
C GLY A 19 38.62 -13.82 -20.30
N ILE A 20 37.78 -12.88 -20.75
CA ILE A 20 37.85 -12.38 -22.14
C ILE A 20 38.12 -10.87 -22.10
N ARG A 21 39.33 -10.46 -22.56
CA ARG A 21 39.68 -9.03 -22.77
C ARG A 21 39.03 -8.57 -24.05
N TRP A 22 38.23 -7.53 -23.97
CA TRP A 22 37.69 -6.84 -25.13
C TRP A 22 38.73 -5.83 -25.68
N ALA A 23 39.15 -6.03 -26.92
CA ALA A 23 39.94 -5.06 -27.69
C ALA A 23 39.01 -3.91 -28.14
N ARG A 24 39.41 -2.67 -27.86
CA ARG A 24 38.74 -1.45 -28.36
C ARG A 24 38.96 -1.31 -29.87
N GLY A 25 37.95 -1.58 -30.69
CA GLY A 25 37.88 -1.21 -32.10
C GLY A 25 36.89 -0.05 -32.26
N GLY A 26 37.42 1.14 -32.55
CA GLY A 26 36.58 2.31 -32.81
C GLY A 26 36.01 2.26 -34.22
N TYR A 27 34.71 2.34 -34.38
CA TYR A 27 34.04 2.63 -35.64
C TYR A 27 33.46 4.04 -35.62
N LYS A 28 34.01 4.91 -36.50
CA LYS A 28 33.47 6.23 -36.84
C LYS A 28 32.33 6.04 -37.84
N TRP A 29 31.16 6.57 -37.51
CA TRP A 29 30.07 6.73 -38.48
C TRP A 29 30.19 8.07 -39.17
N ASN A 30 30.37 8.04 -40.51
CA ASN A 30 30.28 9.20 -41.39
C ASN A 30 28.80 9.42 -41.77
N ALA A 31 28.28 10.60 -41.46
CA ALA A 31 27.03 11.08 -42.00
C ALA A 31 27.24 11.61 -43.44
N SER A 32 26.54 11.02 -44.40
CA SER A 32 26.52 11.51 -45.79
C SER A 32 25.08 11.59 -46.29
N ALA A 33 24.69 12.85 -46.51
CA ALA A 33 23.84 13.41 -47.56
C ALA A 33 22.47 12.78 -47.91
N ALA A 34 21.42 13.54 -47.60
CA ALA A 34 20.11 13.45 -48.24
C ALA A 34 20.03 14.34 -49.50
N PRO A 35 19.37 13.90 -50.61
CA PRO A 35 19.21 14.72 -51.80
C PRO A 35 18.03 15.69 -51.70
N LYS A 36 18.27 16.93 -52.12
CA LYS A 36 17.27 18.00 -52.29
C LYS A 36 16.44 17.74 -53.56
N ALA A 37 15.14 17.65 -53.44
CA ALA A 37 14.19 17.71 -54.57
C ALA A 37 13.90 19.17 -54.91
N ARG A 38 14.15 19.57 -56.16
CA ARG A 38 13.76 20.85 -56.73
C ARG A 38 12.35 20.76 -57.28
N ALA A 39 11.49 21.69 -56.87
CA ALA A 39 10.22 21.94 -57.52
C ALA A 39 10.40 23.06 -58.55
N SER A 40 10.07 22.75 -59.82
CA SER A 40 10.07 23.72 -60.91
C SER A 40 8.72 24.40 -61.02
N PHE A 41 8.78 25.74 -61.08
CA PHE A 41 7.66 26.63 -61.43
C PHE A 41 7.47 26.61 -62.95
N LEU A 42 6.24 26.45 -63.41
CA LEU A 42 5.80 26.88 -64.74
C LEU A 42 4.53 27.73 -64.54
N GLY A 43 4.67 28.99 -64.89
CA GLY A 43 3.58 29.92 -64.93
C GLY A 43 2.74 29.78 -66.21
N PHE A 44 1.47 30.12 -66.11
CA PHE A 44 0.65 30.58 -67.23
C PHE A 44 -0.31 31.68 -66.76
N SER A 45 -0.34 32.72 -67.58
CA SER A 45 -1.06 34.00 -67.41
C SER A 45 -2.48 33.95 -67.91
N THR A 46 -3.29 34.84 -67.33
CA THR A 46 -4.43 35.58 -67.89
C THR A 46 -5.73 34.86 -68.29
N LEU A 47 -6.85 35.21 -67.75
CA LEU A 47 -7.84 36.13 -68.27
C LEU A 47 -9.07 36.32 -67.35
N THR A 48 -9.47 37.55 -67.32
CA THR A 48 -10.57 38.21 -66.67
C THR A 48 -11.96 37.58 -66.88
N ALA A 49 -12.78 37.47 -65.86
CA ALA A 49 -14.23 37.66 -65.94
C ALA A 49 -14.84 37.92 -64.55
N MET A 50 -15.38 39.11 -64.37
CA MET A 50 -16.29 39.48 -63.27
C MET A 50 -17.55 38.61 -63.27
N ARG A 51 -17.87 38.00 -62.18
CA ARG A 51 -19.25 37.71 -61.80
C ARG A 51 -19.36 37.69 -60.27
N SER A 52 -20.11 38.66 -59.76
CA SER A 52 -20.57 38.76 -58.38
C SER A 52 -21.43 37.55 -58.02
N SER A 53 -21.03 36.85 -57.00
CA SER A 53 -21.89 35.89 -56.29
C SER A 53 -21.61 36.00 -54.80
N PHE A 54 -22.58 36.53 -54.07
CA PHE A 54 -22.65 36.52 -52.63
C PHE A 54 -22.62 35.03 -52.17
N ALA A 55 -21.49 34.54 -51.68
CA ALA A 55 -21.44 33.30 -50.95
C ALA A 55 -21.52 33.61 -49.46
N LEU A 56 -22.68 33.32 -48.87
CA LEU A 56 -22.87 33.30 -47.44
C LEU A 56 -21.97 32.22 -46.85
N VAL A 57 -20.87 32.63 -46.21
CA VAL A 57 -20.03 31.69 -45.41
C VAL A 57 -20.73 31.52 -44.07
N LEU A 58 -21.56 30.49 -43.97
CA LEU A 58 -22.05 29.97 -42.70
C LEU A 58 -20.89 29.24 -42.01
N GLY A 59 -20.05 29.96 -41.26
CA GLY A 59 -19.07 29.41 -40.39
C GLY A 59 -19.75 28.71 -39.20
N ALA A 60 -19.97 27.40 -39.28
CA ALA A 60 -20.38 26.62 -38.15
C ALA A 60 -19.22 26.60 -37.13
N LEU A 61 -19.31 27.45 -36.12
CA LEU A 61 -18.50 27.33 -34.90
C LEU A 61 -18.93 26.03 -34.19
N PHE A 62 -18.27 24.93 -34.47
CA PHE A 62 -18.27 23.78 -33.59
C PHE A 62 -17.43 24.17 -32.37
N ALA A 63 -18.08 24.79 -31.37
CA ALA A 63 -17.53 24.83 -30.03
C ALA A 63 -17.46 23.38 -29.54
N GLY A 64 -16.27 22.76 -29.65
CA GLY A 64 -16.00 21.46 -29.08
C GLY A 64 -16.19 21.57 -27.57
N VAL A 65 -17.31 21.07 -27.07
CA VAL A 65 -17.49 20.86 -25.62
C VAL A 65 -16.53 19.75 -25.25
N ALA A 66 -15.37 20.12 -24.75
CA ALA A 66 -14.45 19.17 -24.12
C ALA A 66 -15.15 18.67 -22.84
N PHE A 67 -15.76 17.50 -22.93
CA PHE A 67 -16.18 16.78 -21.73
C PHE A 67 -14.92 16.42 -20.96
N ALA A 68 -14.67 17.07 -19.84
CA ALA A 68 -13.64 16.65 -18.90
C ALA A 68 -14.00 15.22 -18.47
N ALA A 69 -13.08 14.28 -18.67
CA ALA A 69 -13.27 12.92 -18.17
C ALA A 69 -13.47 13.00 -16.66
N PRO A 70 -14.44 12.27 -16.08
CA PRO A 70 -14.66 12.29 -14.65
C PRO A 70 -13.38 11.85 -13.93
N THR A 71 -12.97 12.63 -12.93
CA THR A 71 -11.83 12.28 -12.08
C THR A 71 -12.13 10.93 -11.39
N PRO A 72 -11.22 9.94 -11.46
CA PRO A 72 -11.46 8.67 -10.81
C PRO A 72 -11.73 8.86 -9.31
N ALA A 73 -12.76 8.18 -8.80
CA ALA A 73 -13.08 8.22 -7.37
C ALA A 73 -11.94 7.62 -6.55
N THR A 74 -11.57 8.30 -5.45
CA THR A 74 -10.57 7.82 -4.51
C THR A 74 -11.19 7.56 -3.14
N VAL A 75 -10.62 6.57 -2.42
CA VAL A 75 -11.00 6.21 -1.06
C VAL A 75 -9.76 6.20 -0.18
N LEU A 76 -9.94 6.42 1.12
CA LEU A 76 -8.86 6.35 2.08
C LEU A 76 -8.69 4.91 2.56
N THR A 77 -7.43 4.48 2.71
CA THR A 77 -7.05 3.16 3.25
C THR A 77 -5.97 3.33 4.30
N PRO A 78 -5.93 2.49 5.36
CA PRO A 78 -4.80 2.50 6.29
C PRO A 78 -3.52 2.16 5.53
N THR A 79 -2.40 2.79 5.89
CA THR A 79 -1.07 2.66 5.30
C THR A 79 -0.97 3.15 3.85
N GLY A 80 -1.96 2.86 3.01
CA GLY A 80 -1.95 3.24 1.60
C GLY A 80 -2.39 4.66 1.29
N GLY A 81 -2.96 5.38 2.26
CA GLY A 81 -3.52 6.72 2.03
C GLY A 81 -4.68 6.71 1.03
N LYS A 82 -4.75 7.74 0.17
CA LYS A 82 -5.78 7.81 -0.88
C LYS A 82 -5.42 6.89 -2.04
N ARG A 83 -6.31 5.94 -2.35
CA ARG A 83 -6.21 4.99 -3.46
C ARG A 83 -7.42 5.09 -4.38
N LEU A 84 -7.30 4.60 -5.61
CA LEU A 84 -8.46 4.48 -6.50
C LEU A 84 -9.50 3.55 -5.84
N ALA A 85 -10.77 3.95 -5.87
CA ALA A 85 -11.85 3.12 -5.33
C ALA A 85 -11.98 1.76 -6.05
N SER A 86 -11.56 1.68 -7.31
CA SER A 86 -11.48 0.42 -8.07
C SER A 86 -10.49 -0.59 -7.51
N ASN A 87 -9.49 -0.12 -6.75
CA ASN A 87 -8.43 -0.94 -6.16
C ASN A 87 -8.73 -1.33 -4.70
N ALA A 88 -9.90 -0.99 -4.20
CA ALA A 88 -10.36 -1.35 -2.86
C ALA A 88 -11.39 -2.50 -2.97
N HIS A 89 -11.11 -3.63 -2.31
CA HIS A 89 -11.83 -4.89 -2.50
C HIS A 89 -12.30 -5.44 -1.16
N LEU A 90 -13.61 -5.57 -1.01
CA LEU A 90 -14.21 -6.29 0.11
C LEU A 90 -13.92 -7.79 -0.03
N VAL A 91 -13.39 -8.39 1.02
CA VAL A 91 -13.24 -9.84 1.16
C VAL A 91 -14.49 -10.35 1.90
N PRO A 92 -15.23 -11.33 1.34
CA PRO A 92 -16.38 -11.93 2.03
C PRO A 92 -15.98 -12.49 3.40
N GLU A 93 -16.93 -12.57 4.33
CA GLU A 93 -16.69 -13.17 5.64
C GLU A 93 -16.20 -14.62 5.51
N GLY A 94 -15.11 -14.94 6.21
CA GLY A 94 -14.44 -16.24 6.09
C GLY A 94 -13.67 -16.45 4.79
N GLY A 95 -13.62 -15.46 3.91
CA GLY A 95 -12.88 -15.52 2.66
C GLY A 95 -11.39 -15.24 2.79
N SER A 96 -10.69 -15.28 1.67
CA SER A 96 -9.24 -15.11 1.63
C SER A 96 -8.76 -14.33 0.40
N VAL A 97 -7.54 -13.82 0.48
CA VAL A 97 -6.76 -13.26 -0.63
C VAL A 97 -5.62 -14.24 -0.93
N LEU A 98 -5.67 -14.88 -2.09
CA LEU A 98 -4.71 -15.90 -2.53
C LEU A 98 -3.79 -15.30 -3.59
N HIS A 99 -2.48 -15.25 -3.35
CA HIS A 99 -1.49 -14.94 -4.38
C HIS A 99 -1.38 -16.11 -5.35
N VAL A 100 -1.71 -15.86 -6.61
CA VAL A 100 -1.54 -16.82 -7.73
C VAL A 100 -0.11 -16.70 -8.25
N ASP A 101 0.34 -15.46 -8.39
CA ASP A 101 1.71 -15.07 -8.77
C ASP A 101 2.01 -13.65 -8.25
N ASP A 102 3.15 -13.05 -8.67
CA ASP A 102 3.60 -11.72 -8.23
C ASP A 102 2.71 -10.57 -8.76
N SER A 103 1.84 -10.84 -9.72
CA SER A 103 1.01 -9.83 -10.40
C SER A 103 -0.50 -10.05 -10.24
N THR A 104 -0.91 -11.17 -9.67
CA THR A 104 -2.31 -11.60 -9.63
C THR A 104 -2.67 -12.18 -8.27
N VAL A 105 -3.76 -11.70 -7.69
CA VAL A 105 -4.38 -12.30 -6.51
C VAL A 105 -5.84 -12.64 -6.79
N HIS A 106 -6.32 -13.70 -6.16
CA HIS A 106 -7.71 -14.11 -6.16
C HIS A 106 -8.36 -13.77 -4.82
N VAL A 107 -9.50 -13.11 -4.84
CA VAL A 107 -10.39 -13.02 -3.69
C VAL A 107 -11.29 -14.24 -3.72
N LEU A 108 -11.25 -15.04 -2.66
CA LEU A 108 -12.04 -16.25 -2.52
C LEU A 108 -13.11 -16.06 -1.44
N ASP A 109 -14.26 -16.73 -1.58
CA ASP A 109 -15.25 -16.85 -0.52
C ASP A 109 -14.84 -17.90 0.53
N SER A 110 -15.67 -18.10 1.57
CA SER A 110 -15.41 -19.07 2.64
C SER A 110 -15.44 -20.54 2.18
N ALA A 111 -16.00 -20.83 1.02
CA ALA A 111 -16.00 -22.15 0.40
C ALA A 111 -14.81 -22.36 -0.55
N GLY A 112 -13.96 -21.32 -0.73
CA GLY A 112 -12.82 -21.33 -1.65
C GLY A 112 -13.17 -21.03 -3.11
N ASN A 113 -14.39 -20.58 -3.41
CA ASN A 113 -14.77 -20.22 -4.77
C ASN A 113 -14.19 -18.82 -5.12
N LEU A 114 -13.79 -18.65 -6.38
CA LEU A 114 -13.30 -17.38 -6.90
C LEU A 114 -14.45 -16.36 -6.95
N VAL A 115 -14.29 -15.26 -6.20
CA VAL A 115 -15.18 -14.09 -6.22
C VAL A 115 -14.68 -13.05 -7.19
N LYS A 116 -13.36 -12.81 -7.19
CA LYS A 116 -12.73 -11.79 -8.03
C LYS A 116 -11.25 -12.10 -8.25
N GLU A 117 -10.79 -11.90 -9.48
CA GLU A 117 -9.38 -11.80 -9.83
C GLU A 117 -8.96 -10.33 -9.82
N VAL A 118 -7.82 -10.02 -9.21
CA VAL A 118 -7.31 -8.66 -9.06
C VAL A 118 -5.85 -8.63 -9.49
N ALA A 119 -5.53 -7.75 -10.43
CA ALA A 119 -4.15 -7.44 -10.75
C ALA A 119 -3.52 -6.64 -9.60
N VAL A 120 -2.31 -7.01 -9.20
CA VAL A 120 -1.51 -6.33 -8.19
C VAL A 120 -0.16 -5.94 -8.77
N ASP A 121 0.45 -4.92 -8.19
CA ASP A 121 1.81 -4.50 -8.51
C ASP A 121 2.71 -4.66 -7.27
N GLN A 122 4.00 -4.40 -7.43
CA GLN A 122 5.00 -4.54 -6.38
C GLN A 122 5.46 -3.18 -5.83
N THR A 123 4.65 -2.13 -6.01
CA THR A 123 4.97 -0.81 -5.46
C THR A 123 4.90 -0.84 -3.93
N PRO A 124 5.76 -0.09 -3.23
CA PRO A 124 5.66 0.03 -1.78
C PRO A 124 4.28 0.52 -1.34
N VAL A 125 3.69 -0.11 -0.33
CA VAL A 125 2.35 0.24 0.18
C VAL A 125 2.37 1.57 0.93
N ARG A 126 3.50 1.90 1.55
CA ARG A 126 3.73 3.19 2.21
C ARG A 126 4.44 4.16 1.28
N ALA A 127 4.04 5.43 1.32
CA ALA A 127 4.87 6.49 0.77
C ALA A 127 6.23 6.47 1.48
N SER A 128 7.32 6.56 0.72
CA SER A 128 8.66 6.65 1.29
C SER A 128 8.70 7.83 2.26
N LYS A 129 9.03 7.55 3.54
CA LYS A 129 9.27 8.61 4.50
C LYS A 129 10.59 9.29 4.14
N THR A 130 10.53 10.39 3.41
CA THR A 130 11.56 11.39 3.56
C THR A 130 11.45 11.91 5.00
N GLN A 131 12.52 11.78 5.79
CA GLN A 131 12.65 12.43 7.10
C GLN A 131 12.80 13.95 6.90
N ALA A 132 11.80 14.58 6.30
CA ALA A 132 11.61 16.01 6.44
C ALA A 132 11.24 16.30 7.89
N ALA A 133 11.68 17.42 8.44
CA ALA A 133 11.19 17.88 9.73
C ALA A 133 9.66 17.82 9.69
N LYS A 134 9.04 17.06 10.62
CA LYS A 134 7.60 16.89 10.66
C LYS A 134 6.95 18.25 10.88
N SER A 135 5.98 18.56 10.03
CA SER A 135 5.10 19.70 10.19
C SER A 135 3.92 19.31 11.09
N PRO A 136 3.30 20.26 11.79
CA PRO A 136 2.07 19.96 12.51
C PRO A 136 0.98 19.43 11.57
N LEU A 137 0.14 18.52 12.07
CA LEU A 137 -1.02 17.93 11.40
C LEU A 137 -0.65 17.21 10.08
N GLU A 138 0.44 16.47 10.09
CA GLU A 138 0.84 15.61 8.97
C GLU A 138 -0.18 14.51 8.70
N THR A 139 -0.08 13.87 7.55
CA THR A 139 -0.92 12.74 7.16
C THR A 139 -0.07 11.47 6.98
N GLY A 140 -0.69 10.32 7.21
CA GLY A 140 -0.05 9.02 7.14
C GLY A 140 0.34 8.50 8.50
N TRP A 141 1.42 7.77 8.62
CA TRP A 141 1.92 7.26 9.88
C TRP A 141 2.51 8.39 10.72
N ILE A 142 1.82 8.71 11.79
CA ILE A 142 2.15 9.84 12.65
C ILE A 142 3.26 9.43 13.62
N THR A 143 3.02 8.40 14.42
CA THR A 143 3.98 7.87 15.39
C THR A 143 3.79 6.36 15.53
N TYR A 144 4.87 5.63 15.78
CA TYR A 144 4.82 4.18 15.87
C TYR A 144 6.02 3.62 16.64
N ALA A 145 5.90 2.37 17.07
CA ALA A 145 7.03 1.53 17.46
C ALA A 145 7.17 0.38 16.48
N ASP A 146 8.40 -0.08 16.26
CA ASP A 146 8.70 -1.13 15.28
C ASP A 146 9.82 -2.06 15.71
N TRP A 147 9.79 -3.27 15.13
CA TRP A 147 10.85 -4.25 15.23
C TRP A 147 10.94 -5.06 13.94
N LEU A 148 12.17 -5.23 13.43
CA LEU A 148 12.46 -6.06 12.25
C LEU A 148 13.02 -7.40 12.67
N ASN A 149 12.36 -8.49 12.27
CA ASN A 149 12.88 -9.83 12.38
C ASN A 149 13.98 -10.07 11.33
N GLN A 150 15.22 -10.10 11.76
CA GLN A 150 16.38 -10.40 10.91
C GLN A 150 16.81 -11.88 11.00
N GLY A 151 16.07 -12.68 11.76
CA GLY A 151 16.32 -14.13 11.89
C GLY A 151 15.80 -14.93 10.71
N SER A 152 16.18 -16.20 10.66
CA SER A 152 15.79 -17.13 9.58
C SER A 152 14.44 -17.82 9.82
N SER A 153 13.79 -17.59 10.97
CA SER A 153 12.49 -18.18 11.30
C SER A 153 11.42 -17.10 11.26
N ALA A 154 10.37 -17.34 10.50
CA ALA A 154 9.28 -16.40 10.30
C ALA A 154 8.56 -16.07 11.61
N ILE A 155 7.95 -14.87 11.70
CA ILE A 155 7.01 -14.52 12.77
C ILE A 155 5.78 -15.40 12.61
N SER A 156 5.52 -16.25 13.61
CA SER A 156 4.37 -17.17 13.60
C SER A 156 3.15 -16.60 14.32
N SER A 157 3.36 -15.68 15.27
CA SER A 157 2.28 -15.04 16.00
C SER A 157 2.71 -13.65 16.44
N PHE A 158 1.83 -12.67 16.25
CA PHE A 158 1.95 -11.34 16.78
C PHE A 158 0.59 -10.93 17.36
N THR A 159 0.53 -10.74 18.67
CA THR A 159 -0.70 -10.37 19.39
C THR A 159 -0.51 -9.07 20.13
N THR A 160 -1.56 -8.28 20.21
CA THR A 160 -1.58 -7.01 20.93
C THR A 160 -2.98 -6.76 21.48
N THR A 161 -3.06 -6.34 22.76
CA THR A 161 -4.30 -5.92 23.41
C THR A 161 -4.28 -4.42 23.64
N TRP A 162 -5.40 -3.73 23.30
CA TRP A 162 -5.57 -2.31 23.64
C TRP A 162 -7.04 -1.96 23.89
N THR A 163 -7.27 -0.83 24.53
CA THR A 163 -8.62 -0.32 24.76
C THR A 163 -8.97 0.71 23.69
N VAL A 164 -10.19 0.64 23.15
CA VAL A 164 -10.72 1.66 22.25
C VAL A 164 -10.71 3.01 22.97
N PRO A 165 -9.96 4.01 22.45
CA PRO A 165 -9.85 5.31 23.12
C PRO A 165 -11.16 6.08 23.06
N PRO A 166 -11.32 7.17 23.86
CA PRO A 166 -12.42 8.09 23.69
C PRO A 166 -12.52 8.61 22.27
N VAL A 167 -13.72 8.94 21.79
CA VAL A 167 -13.85 9.59 20.48
C VAL A 167 -13.13 10.94 20.50
N PRO A 168 -12.55 11.38 19.36
CA PRO A 168 -11.95 12.70 19.24
C PRO A 168 -12.89 13.82 19.69
N ALA A 169 -12.35 14.87 20.33
CA ALA A 169 -13.12 16.00 20.80
C ALA A 169 -13.66 16.89 19.64
N ALA A 170 -13.04 16.82 18.48
CA ALA A 170 -13.48 17.47 17.25
C ALA A 170 -13.74 16.44 16.16
N ASN A 171 -14.64 16.78 15.23
CA ASN A 171 -14.93 16.01 14.04
C ASN A 171 -14.89 16.94 12.83
N ASN A 172 -13.73 16.99 12.17
CA ASN A 172 -13.45 17.82 11.02
C ASN A 172 -13.36 16.99 9.71
N GLY A 173 -13.86 15.73 9.75
CA GLY A 173 -13.77 14.79 8.63
C GLY A 173 -12.47 14.00 8.63
N GLN A 174 -11.72 14.02 9.74
CA GLN A 174 -10.49 13.25 9.91
C GLN A 174 -10.76 11.75 9.91
N THR A 175 -9.71 11.00 9.60
CA THR A 175 -9.66 9.55 9.82
C THR A 175 -8.44 9.22 10.67
N VAL A 176 -8.64 8.43 11.73
CA VAL A 176 -7.60 7.95 12.63
C VAL A 176 -7.60 6.43 12.62
N PHE A 177 -6.43 5.84 12.45
CA PHE A 177 -6.20 4.39 12.50
C PHE A 177 -5.23 4.06 13.63
N LEU A 178 -5.54 2.99 14.37
CA LEU A 178 -4.68 2.39 15.38
C LEU A 178 -4.59 0.89 15.11
N PHE A 179 -3.39 0.35 15.03
CA PHE A 179 -3.21 -1.04 14.65
C PHE A 179 -1.84 -1.61 15.04
N ASN A 180 -1.79 -2.93 15.18
CA ASN A 180 -0.58 -3.71 15.04
C ASN A 180 -0.50 -4.26 13.61
N SER A 181 0.70 -4.38 13.05
CA SER A 181 0.88 -4.87 11.67
C SER A 181 2.16 -5.64 11.47
N ILE A 182 2.18 -6.46 10.41
CA ILE A 182 3.42 -7.03 9.86
C ILE A 182 3.53 -6.78 8.36
N GLU A 183 4.75 -6.51 7.91
CA GLU A 183 5.09 -6.22 6.51
C GLU A 183 6.26 -7.08 6.04
N PRO A 184 6.37 -7.40 4.73
CA PRO A 184 7.59 -7.98 4.18
C PRO A 184 8.71 -6.93 4.15
N ASN A 185 9.95 -7.38 4.10
CA ASN A 185 11.12 -6.49 4.00
C ASN A 185 11.10 -5.59 2.75
N SER A 186 10.41 -5.99 1.70
CA SER A 186 10.20 -5.19 0.47
C SER A 186 9.27 -3.99 0.68
N GLY A 187 8.44 -3.99 1.73
CA GLY A 187 7.46 -2.93 2.00
C GLY A 187 6.33 -2.82 0.99
N ASN A 188 6.15 -3.83 0.11
CA ASN A 188 5.10 -3.84 -0.92
C ASN A 188 3.78 -4.48 -0.47
N ALA A 189 3.71 -4.94 0.77
CA ALA A 189 2.48 -5.45 1.38
C ALA A 189 2.42 -5.08 2.87
N ILE A 190 1.22 -5.16 3.46
CA ILE A 190 1.01 -5.04 4.90
C ILE A 190 -0.25 -5.80 5.30
N LEU A 191 -0.18 -6.53 6.40
CA LEU A 191 -1.31 -7.22 7.02
C LEU A 191 -1.57 -6.64 8.42
N GLN A 192 -2.82 -6.25 8.72
CA GLN A 192 -3.13 -5.47 9.92
C GLN A 192 -4.59 -5.61 10.38
N PRO A 193 -4.87 -5.89 11.65
CA PRO A 193 -6.16 -5.64 12.29
C PRO A 193 -6.21 -4.17 12.73
N VAL A 194 -7.19 -3.40 12.24
CA VAL A 194 -7.23 -1.94 12.36
C VAL A 194 -8.45 -1.48 13.13
N LEU A 195 -8.23 -0.66 14.16
CA LEU A 195 -9.25 0.20 14.76
C LEU A 195 -9.29 1.53 14.01
N GLN A 196 -10.46 1.94 13.57
CA GLN A 196 -10.69 3.11 12.73
C GLN A 196 -11.71 4.05 13.33
N TYR A 197 -11.44 5.38 13.29
CA TYR A 197 -12.40 6.47 13.44
C TYR A 197 -12.43 7.29 12.16
N GLY A 198 -13.62 7.65 11.65
CA GLY A 198 -13.76 8.40 10.40
C GLY A 198 -13.97 7.50 9.17
N PRO A 199 -14.09 8.10 7.97
CA PRO A 199 -14.41 7.39 6.74
C PRO A 199 -13.16 6.71 6.12
N SER A 200 -13.35 5.52 5.53
CA SER A 200 -12.35 4.80 4.74
C SER A 200 -13.00 4.01 3.59
N ALA A 201 -12.20 3.23 2.85
CA ALA A 201 -12.72 2.31 1.83
C ALA A 201 -13.69 1.25 2.41
N ALA A 202 -13.49 0.86 3.66
CA ALA A 202 -14.41 -0.07 4.34
C ALA A 202 -15.70 0.61 4.83
N GLY A 203 -15.84 1.93 4.67
CA GLY A 203 -16.90 2.71 5.26
C GLY A 203 -16.44 3.42 6.52
N GLY A 204 -17.32 3.60 7.51
CA GLY A 204 -17.00 4.30 8.75
C GLY A 204 -17.66 5.65 8.86
N GLY A 205 -17.32 6.41 9.88
CA GLY A 205 -17.90 7.72 10.22
C GLY A 205 -17.42 8.20 11.58
N SER A 206 -18.15 9.13 12.22
CA SER A 206 -17.81 9.69 13.53
C SER A 206 -18.02 8.69 14.68
N TYR A 207 -17.48 7.49 14.53
CA TYR A 207 -17.54 6.39 15.50
C TYR A 207 -16.36 5.45 15.28
N TRP A 208 -16.02 4.68 16.30
CA TRP A 208 -15.00 3.63 16.20
C TRP A 208 -15.55 2.37 15.55
N ALA A 209 -14.77 1.77 14.66
CA ALA A 209 -15.03 0.46 14.08
C ALA A 209 -13.71 -0.30 13.89
N VAL A 210 -13.78 -1.62 13.82
CA VAL A 210 -12.64 -2.48 13.54
C VAL A 210 -12.84 -3.23 12.22
N ALA A 211 -11.76 -3.41 11.47
CA ALA A 211 -11.70 -4.25 10.28
C ALA A 211 -10.29 -4.80 10.11
N SER A 212 -10.16 -5.93 9.44
CA SER A 212 -8.85 -6.44 9.02
C SER A 212 -8.54 -6.00 7.60
N TRP A 213 -7.27 -5.69 7.36
CA TRP A 213 -6.80 -5.15 6.09
C TRP A 213 -5.55 -5.88 5.62
N TYR A 214 -5.50 -6.09 4.31
CA TYR A 214 -4.32 -6.55 3.59
C TYR A 214 -4.10 -5.67 2.37
N LEU A 215 -2.95 -5.05 2.26
CA LEU A 215 -2.57 -4.23 1.13
C LEU A 215 -1.44 -4.91 0.37
N VAL A 216 -1.49 -4.89 -0.96
CA VAL A 216 -0.45 -5.38 -1.87
C VAL A 216 -0.30 -4.38 -3.00
N GLY A 217 0.89 -3.79 -3.14
CA GLY A 217 1.12 -2.75 -4.12
C GLY A 217 0.07 -1.66 -4.03
N SER A 218 -0.61 -1.35 -5.13
CA SER A 218 -1.69 -0.35 -5.19
C SER A 218 -3.07 -0.90 -4.80
N SER A 219 -3.23 -2.21 -4.60
CA SER A 219 -4.50 -2.85 -4.27
C SER A 219 -4.69 -3.01 -2.76
N THR A 220 -5.95 -3.02 -2.32
CA THR A 220 -6.34 -3.07 -0.91
C THR A 220 -7.50 -4.04 -0.71
N PHE A 221 -7.38 -4.92 0.27
CA PHE A 221 -8.37 -5.93 0.64
C PHE A 221 -8.78 -5.71 2.09
N TYR A 222 -10.08 -5.78 2.40
CA TYR A 222 -10.59 -5.49 3.73
C TYR A 222 -11.84 -6.30 4.07
N THR A 223 -12.09 -6.49 5.37
CA THR A 223 -13.33 -7.08 5.89
C THR A 223 -14.39 -6.00 6.13
N ASN A 224 -15.66 -6.40 6.27
CA ASN A 224 -16.69 -5.47 6.73
C ASN A 224 -16.32 -4.86 8.09
N PRO A 225 -16.52 -3.55 8.29
CA PRO A 225 -16.22 -2.92 9.56
C PRO A 225 -17.27 -3.29 10.62
N VAL A 226 -16.82 -3.60 11.83
CA VAL A 226 -17.66 -3.87 12.98
C VAL A 226 -17.55 -2.70 13.97
N LYS A 227 -18.67 -2.05 14.31
CA LYS A 227 -18.67 -0.95 15.28
C LYS A 227 -18.27 -1.43 16.67
N VAL A 228 -17.46 -0.62 17.35
CA VAL A 228 -17.02 -0.84 18.73
C VAL A 228 -17.21 0.43 19.56
N SER A 229 -17.40 0.27 20.86
CA SER A 229 -17.57 1.40 21.78
C SER A 229 -16.23 1.80 22.40
N ALA A 230 -16.07 3.09 22.70
CA ALA A 230 -14.97 3.56 23.54
C ALA A 230 -14.95 2.78 24.87
N GLY A 231 -13.76 2.40 25.33
CA GLY A 231 -13.57 1.56 26.51
C GLY A 231 -13.63 0.05 26.24
N ALA A 232 -14.03 -0.41 25.06
CA ALA A 232 -13.98 -1.83 24.70
C ALA A 232 -12.54 -2.31 24.57
N THR A 233 -12.27 -3.54 25.01
CA THR A 233 -10.97 -4.19 24.82
C THR A 233 -10.92 -4.81 23.43
N LEU A 234 -9.80 -4.62 22.75
CA LEU A 234 -9.48 -5.20 21.44
C LEU A 234 -8.27 -6.12 21.57
N ASP A 235 -8.37 -7.30 20.96
CA ASP A 235 -7.29 -8.29 20.90
C ASP A 235 -6.95 -8.54 19.43
N GLY A 236 -6.04 -7.73 18.90
CA GLY A 236 -5.53 -7.86 17.51
C GLY A 236 -4.50 -8.98 17.41
N ILE A 237 -4.68 -9.88 16.46
CA ILE A 237 -3.76 -10.99 16.23
C ILE A 237 -3.43 -11.16 14.75
N ILE A 238 -2.17 -11.50 14.50
CA ILE A 238 -1.69 -11.97 13.20
C ILE A 238 -1.00 -13.31 13.44
N THR A 239 -1.39 -14.34 12.68
CA THR A 239 -0.90 -15.71 12.85
C THR A 239 -0.46 -16.28 11.50
N LEU A 240 0.74 -16.85 11.44
CA LEU A 240 1.19 -17.73 10.37
C LEU A 240 0.55 -19.10 10.57
N THR A 241 -0.30 -19.50 9.63
CA THR A 241 -1.01 -20.78 9.70
C THR A 241 -0.23 -21.92 9.05
N SER A 242 0.53 -21.62 8.01
CA SER A 242 1.43 -22.55 7.33
C SER A 242 2.43 -21.84 6.44
N SER A 243 3.52 -22.51 6.08
CA SER A 243 4.48 -22.05 5.08
C SER A 243 5.05 -23.22 4.29
N SER A 244 5.36 -22.99 3.01
CA SER A 244 6.02 -23.96 2.14
C SER A 244 6.89 -23.24 1.11
N GLY A 245 8.18 -23.44 1.16
CA GLY A 245 9.14 -22.71 0.35
C GLY A 245 9.08 -21.21 0.65
N SER A 246 8.81 -20.39 -0.36
CA SER A 246 8.64 -18.94 -0.24
C SER A 246 7.19 -18.48 0.00
N ASN A 247 6.25 -19.42 0.13
CA ASN A 247 4.83 -19.14 0.29
C ASN A 247 4.44 -19.23 1.77
N TYR A 248 3.83 -18.17 2.25
CA TYR A 248 3.38 -18.03 3.64
C TYR A 248 1.86 -17.77 3.67
N ASN A 249 1.16 -18.39 4.61
CA ASN A 249 -0.28 -18.21 4.81
C ASN A 249 -0.50 -17.57 6.18
N TYR A 250 -1.01 -16.35 6.18
CA TYR A 250 -1.29 -15.60 7.39
C TYR A 250 -2.78 -15.34 7.56
N VAL A 251 -3.22 -15.25 8.80
CA VAL A 251 -4.56 -14.78 9.18
C VAL A 251 -4.40 -13.61 10.14
N THR A 252 -5.19 -12.56 9.93
CA THR A 252 -5.35 -11.47 10.88
C THR A 252 -6.81 -11.33 11.31
N SER A 253 -7.04 -10.95 12.55
CA SER A 253 -8.38 -10.73 13.12
C SER A 253 -8.33 -9.98 14.44
N PHE A 254 -9.51 -9.59 14.95
CA PHE A 254 -9.73 -9.33 16.38
C PHE A 254 -10.36 -10.60 16.99
N THR A 255 -9.63 -11.27 17.88
CA THR A 255 -10.03 -12.61 18.40
C THR A 255 -11.35 -12.60 19.15
N ASN A 256 -11.70 -11.46 19.73
CA ASN A 256 -12.92 -11.25 20.51
C ASN A 256 -14.07 -10.60 19.69
N ILE A 257 -13.89 -10.37 18.37
CA ILE A 257 -14.89 -9.72 17.50
C ILE A 257 -15.08 -10.53 16.23
N GLY A 258 -16.27 -11.14 16.07
CA GLY A 258 -16.64 -11.89 14.88
C GLY A 258 -16.66 -11.03 13.60
N GLY A 259 -16.50 -11.68 12.43
CA GLY A 259 -16.56 -11.02 11.13
C GLY A 259 -15.29 -10.23 10.75
N THR A 260 -14.23 -10.29 11.57
CA THR A 260 -12.99 -9.53 11.34
C THR A 260 -11.83 -10.36 10.78
N SER A 261 -12.03 -11.67 10.54
CA SER A 261 -10.97 -12.55 10.04
C SER A 261 -10.69 -12.31 8.56
N LEU A 262 -9.40 -12.12 8.21
CA LEU A 262 -8.90 -12.01 6.85
C LEU A 262 -7.68 -12.90 6.68
N THR A 263 -7.70 -13.76 5.65
CA THR A 263 -6.60 -14.66 5.30
C THR A 263 -5.85 -14.13 4.09
N ALA A 264 -4.52 -14.05 4.20
CA ALA A 264 -3.59 -13.83 3.09
C ALA A 264 -2.82 -15.13 2.83
N SER A 265 -3.02 -15.72 1.65
CA SER A 265 -2.44 -17.03 1.29
C SER A 265 -1.38 -16.88 0.21
N ASN A 266 -0.34 -17.72 0.29
CA ASN A 266 0.82 -17.69 -0.61
C ASN A 266 1.53 -16.33 -0.69
N SER A 267 1.46 -15.55 0.37
CA SER A 267 2.16 -14.25 0.45
C SER A 267 3.67 -14.43 0.63
N ALA A 268 4.42 -13.34 0.49
CA ALA A 268 5.81 -13.28 0.96
C ALA A 268 5.88 -13.40 2.49
N GLU A 269 7.07 -13.74 3.02
CA GLU A 269 7.32 -13.67 4.46
C GLU A 269 7.17 -12.25 4.99
N LEU A 270 6.42 -12.10 6.08
CA LEU A 270 6.22 -10.82 6.77
C LEU A 270 7.18 -10.76 7.97
N THR A 271 8.07 -9.76 7.96
CA THR A 271 9.24 -9.71 8.85
C THR A 271 9.30 -8.48 9.74
N TRP A 272 8.56 -7.41 9.41
CA TRP A 272 8.61 -6.14 10.14
C TRP A 272 7.31 -5.90 10.90
N ALA A 273 7.38 -5.95 12.24
CA ALA A 273 6.26 -5.78 13.16
C ALA A 273 6.16 -4.34 13.65
N THR A 274 4.94 -3.79 13.74
CA THR A 274 4.71 -2.40 14.21
C THR A 274 3.48 -2.26 15.08
N GLU A 275 3.50 -1.23 15.96
CA GLU A 275 2.35 -0.67 16.69
C GLU A 275 2.22 0.78 16.25
N THR A 276 1.11 1.18 15.65
CA THR A 276 1.04 2.39 14.83
C THR A 276 -0.19 3.24 15.12
N LEU A 277 0.03 4.56 15.17
CA LEU A 277 -0.98 5.59 14.96
C LEU A 277 -0.80 6.20 13.58
N GLU A 278 -1.85 6.19 12.81
CA GLU A 278 -1.93 6.80 11.49
C GLU A 278 -3.15 7.73 11.43
N ALA A 279 -3.02 8.89 10.76
CA ALA A 279 -4.12 9.84 10.67
C ALA A 279 -4.11 10.61 9.34
N TYR A 280 -5.31 11.09 8.96
CA TYR A 280 -5.54 11.84 7.73
C TYR A 280 -6.55 12.95 7.94
N ALA A 281 -6.40 14.03 7.17
CA ALA A 281 -7.30 15.17 7.15
C ALA A 281 -7.51 15.83 8.51
N LEU A 282 -6.42 15.91 9.30
CA LEU A 282 -6.42 16.59 10.59
C LEU A 282 -6.53 18.11 10.38
N ALA A 283 -7.37 18.78 11.15
CA ALA A 283 -7.48 20.23 11.19
C ALA A 283 -6.95 20.81 12.50
N SER A 284 -6.84 19.99 13.55
CA SER A 284 -6.30 20.35 14.85
C SER A 284 -5.86 19.11 15.64
N THR A 285 -5.11 19.31 16.72
CA THR A 285 -4.75 18.22 17.65
C THR A 285 -5.97 17.63 18.39
N LYS A 286 -7.12 18.34 18.42
CA LYS A 286 -8.39 17.81 18.95
C LYS A 286 -9.03 16.74 18.08
N ASP A 287 -8.50 16.53 16.87
CA ASP A 287 -8.93 15.49 15.96
C ASP A 287 -8.33 14.12 16.29
N TYR A 288 -7.30 14.09 17.15
CA TYR A 288 -6.84 12.87 17.81
C TYR A 288 -7.74 12.51 19.00
N PRO A 289 -7.74 11.26 19.46
CA PRO A 289 -8.33 10.89 20.75
C PRO A 289 -7.66 11.67 21.89
N SER A 290 -8.30 11.73 23.04
CA SER A 290 -7.70 12.33 24.24
C SER A 290 -6.98 11.28 25.09
N GLY A 291 -5.92 11.71 25.80
CA GLY A 291 -5.18 10.86 26.72
C GLY A 291 -4.10 10.02 26.02
N SER A 292 -4.24 8.72 26.04
CA SER A 292 -3.28 7.80 25.42
C SER A 292 -3.92 6.48 25.02
N THR A 293 -3.37 5.84 23.99
CA THR A 293 -3.61 4.42 23.70
C THR A 293 -2.42 3.61 24.21
N VAL A 294 -2.71 2.57 24.97
CA VAL A 294 -1.72 1.63 25.49
C VAL A 294 -1.88 0.30 24.76
N PHE A 295 -0.93 -0.03 23.92
CA PHE A 295 -0.74 -1.36 23.37
C PHE A 295 -0.03 -2.20 24.44
N SER A 296 -0.70 -3.23 24.96
CA SER A 296 -0.22 -4.12 26.01
C SER A 296 -0.31 -5.57 25.59
N ASP A 297 0.24 -6.44 26.43
CA ASP A 297 0.28 -7.88 26.18
C ASP A 297 0.78 -8.19 24.74
N ILE A 298 1.75 -7.37 24.30
CA ILE A 298 2.39 -7.55 23.02
C ILE A 298 3.25 -8.80 23.09
N ASN A 299 2.88 -9.81 22.27
CA ASN A 299 3.60 -11.07 22.23
C ASN A 299 3.96 -11.43 20.79
N LEU A 300 5.25 -11.80 20.59
CA LEU A 300 5.80 -12.29 19.34
C LEU A 300 6.37 -13.71 19.53
N LYS A 301 6.07 -14.61 18.58
CA LYS A 301 6.63 -15.96 18.50
C LYS A 301 7.12 -16.22 17.09
N LEU A 302 8.14 -17.06 16.97
CA LEU A 302 8.66 -17.52 15.69
C LEU A 302 8.13 -18.92 15.33
N ALA A 303 8.17 -19.27 14.05
CA ALA A 303 7.69 -20.55 13.54
C ALA A 303 8.45 -21.77 14.09
N ASN A 304 9.70 -21.59 14.53
CA ASN A 304 10.49 -22.61 15.23
C ASN A 304 10.11 -22.79 16.71
N GLY A 305 9.08 -22.09 17.20
CA GLY A 305 8.61 -22.13 18.59
C GLY A 305 9.35 -21.19 19.54
N ASN A 306 10.42 -20.54 19.11
CA ASN A 306 11.18 -19.62 19.94
C ASN A 306 10.49 -18.27 20.12
N VAL A 307 10.80 -17.62 21.24
CA VAL A 307 10.49 -16.21 21.48
C VAL A 307 11.70 -15.39 21.01
N PRO A 308 11.53 -14.44 20.06
CA PRO A 308 12.64 -13.65 19.55
C PRO A 308 13.16 -12.66 20.61
N SER A 309 14.43 -12.28 20.46
CA SER A 309 14.96 -11.11 21.18
C SER A 309 14.47 -9.85 20.47
N VAL A 310 13.56 -9.11 21.10
CA VAL A 310 12.96 -7.89 20.53
C VAL A 310 13.46 -6.67 21.28
N SER A 311 13.89 -5.67 20.52
CA SER A 311 14.13 -4.32 21.01
C SER A 311 13.33 -3.37 20.14
N TRP A 312 12.21 -2.91 20.67
CA TRP A 312 11.32 -1.96 19.98
C TRP A 312 12.02 -0.61 19.81
N SER A 313 12.05 -0.11 18.59
CA SER A 313 12.41 1.28 18.27
C SER A 313 11.16 2.14 18.12
N THR A 314 11.29 3.47 18.20
CA THR A 314 10.16 4.38 18.09
C THR A 314 10.43 5.48 17.08
N THR A 315 9.38 5.86 16.35
CA THR A 315 9.33 7.07 15.54
C THR A 315 8.35 8.04 16.20
N GLN A 316 8.82 9.26 16.50
CA GLN A 316 8.06 10.27 17.22
C GLN A 316 7.46 11.32 16.29
N ASP A 317 6.35 11.92 16.72
CA ASP A 317 5.83 13.16 16.15
C ASP A 317 5.66 14.23 17.22
N SER A 318 6.75 14.94 17.50
CA SER A 318 6.74 16.02 18.49
C SER A 318 6.08 17.30 17.96
N ALA A 319 5.84 17.43 16.65
CA ALA A 319 5.23 18.63 16.07
C ALA A 319 3.75 18.77 16.51
N ASP A 320 3.05 17.64 16.66
CA ASP A 320 1.68 17.60 17.16
C ASP A 320 1.60 17.37 18.69
N GLY A 321 2.74 17.29 19.37
CA GLY A 321 2.81 16.99 20.79
C GLY A 321 2.60 15.51 21.14
N LEU A 322 2.59 14.63 20.13
CA LEU A 322 2.44 13.19 20.33
C LEU A 322 3.76 12.54 20.70
N SER A 323 3.67 11.46 21.48
CA SER A 323 4.85 10.66 21.81
C SER A 323 4.52 9.17 21.88
N THR A 324 5.47 8.35 21.42
CA THR A 324 5.45 6.89 21.56
C THR A 324 6.52 6.48 22.55
N THR A 325 6.14 5.73 23.57
CA THR A 325 7.03 5.26 24.63
C THR A 325 6.97 3.75 24.74
N VAL A 326 8.13 3.09 24.71
CA VAL A 326 8.27 1.67 25.06
C VAL A 326 8.36 1.56 26.56
N ASN A 327 7.25 1.19 27.21
CA ASN A 327 7.17 1.04 28.68
C ASN A 327 7.82 -0.28 29.15
N THR A 328 7.57 -1.36 28.38
CA THR A 328 8.16 -2.68 28.61
C THR A 328 8.65 -3.20 27.25
N ASN A 329 9.95 -3.44 27.16
CA ASN A 329 10.59 -3.95 25.94
C ASN A 329 10.51 -5.49 25.89
N GLY A 330 10.77 -6.07 24.72
CA GLY A 330 10.82 -7.52 24.53
C GLY A 330 9.71 -8.08 23.65
N ALA A 331 9.66 -9.41 23.56
CA ALA A 331 8.70 -10.16 22.76
C ALA A 331 7.60 -10.82 23.61
N THR A 332 7.56 -10.59 24.91
CA THR A 332 6.58 -11.19 25.83
C THR A 332 6.05 -10.12 26.76
N ASN A 333 4.74 -9.92 26.74
CA ASN A 333 4.03 -8.92 27.54
C ASN A 333 4.66 -7.52 27.42
N ALA A 334 5.16 -7.18 26.21
CA ALA A 334 5.68 -5.86 25.96
C ALA A 334 4.55 -4.83 26.01
N LYS A 335 4.92 -3.58 26.30
CA LYS A 335 3.96 -2.48 26.44
C LYS A 335 4.49 -1.24 25.75
N ILE A 336 3.65 -0.63 24.91
CA ILE A 336 3.94 0.59 24.17
C ILE A 336 2.77 1.56 24.39
N THR A 337 3.09 2.82 24.73
CA THR A 337 2.09 3.87 24.92
C THR A 337 2.26 4.94 23.86
N ILE A 338 1.17 5.23 23.14
CA ILE A 338 1.04 6.41 22.28
C ILE A 338 0.23 7.44 23.07
N LYS A 339 0.83 8.59 23.36
CA LYS A 339 0.18 9.74 24.02
C LYS A 339 -0.18 10.77 22.97
N TYR A 340 -1.43 11.25 23.03
CA TYR A 340 -1.99 12.29 22.18
C TYR A 340 -1.79 13.69 22.75
#